data_bc30bcfaba11d3acc6d17233a04edd6b
#
_entry.id   bc30bcfaba11d3acc6d17233a04edd6b
#
_cell.length_a   1.000
_cell.length_b   1.000
_cell.length_c   1.000
_cell.angle_alpha   90.00
_cell.angle_beta   90.00
_cell.angle_gamma   90.00
#
_symmetry.space_group_name_H-M   'P 1'
#
loop_
_entity.id
_entity.type
_entity.pdbx_description
1 polymer ?
#
loop_
_entity_poly.entity_id
_entity_poly.type
_entity_poly.pdbx_seq_one_letter_code
_entity_poly.pdbx_strand_id
1 'polypeptide(L)'
;MSLILNMLISIIVYSSPFSEDKLTPHICSGLQEPDSIQNRQELYNGIKWTNKYRKFDVSQFLFSDLFLQGTVTMNSKTYDNIRLKYDIVNDEIITPVNLEDIVQLNKEMVDSFSLQYDGRKYNFVNIKNDTLNNFSGYIQQLYSGRSSLFVKYNKSFSTSDDMNSDGTFNETQTIYFITEGLIYPITGIRTLYKVLMPDLIDEVKDYIRESRLKVSKKNPASFIDVIRYYDAISHINTD
;
A
#
# COMPACT_ATOMS: atom_id res chain seq x y z
N MET A 1 80.49 27.27 26.76
CA MET A 1 80.66 25.89 27.25
C MET A 1 79.27 25.20 27.12
N SER A 2 79.07 24.51 26.05
CA SER A 2 77.87 23.62 25.93
C SER A 2 78.19 22.61 24.86
N LEU A 3 78.25 21.35 25.29
CA LEU A 3 78.55 20.19 24.46
C LEU A 3 77.27 19.84 23.66
N ILE A 4 77.39 19.79 22.34
CA ILE A 4 76.37 19.26 21.45
C ILE A 4 76.67 17.78 21.24
N LEU A 5 75.71 16.93 21.69
CA LEU A 5 75.76 15.48 21.52
C LEU A 5 74.98 15.13 20.23
N ASN A 6 75.71 14.73 19.20
CA ASN A 6 75.12 14.22 17.97
C ASN A 6 74.73 12.74 18.17
N MET A 7 73.41 12.43 18.05
CA MET A 7 72.93 11.07 18.06
C MET A 7 72.61 10.68 16.61
N LEU A 8 73.43 9.82 16.03
CA LEU A 8 73.23 9.20 14.73
C LEU A 8 72.16 8.09 14.87
N ILE A 9 71.02 8.28 14.23
CA ILE A 9 70.03 7.22 14.13
C ILE A 9 70.27 6.47 12.82
N SER A 10 70.73 5.21 12.95
CA SER A 10 70.80 4.27 11.79
C SER A 10 69.40 3.77 11.41
N ILE A 11 68.96 4.11 10.21
CA ILE A 11 67.76 3.55 9.63
C ILE A 11 68.10 2.22 8.97
N ILE A 12 67.67 1.12 9.59
CA ILE A 12 67.71 -0.22 9.01
C ILE A 12 66.50 -0.37 8.10
N VAL A 13 66.72 -0.39 6.78
CA VAL A 13 65.70 -0.70 5.79
C VAL A 13 65.59 -2.21 5.70
N TYR A 14 64.52 -2.79 6.25
CA TYR A 14 64.13 -4.16 5.98
C TYR A 14 63.39 -4.24 4.64
N SER A 15 64.06 -4.80 3.64
CA SER A 15 63.40 -5.24 2.40
C SER A 15 62.77 -6.60 2.66
N SER A 16 61.45 -6.64 2.81
CA SER A 16 60.67 -7.88 2.75
C SER A 16 60.40 -8.26 1.29
N PRO A 17 60.47 -9.53 0.92
CA PRO A 17 60.16 -9.97 -0.44
C PRO A 17 58.67 -9.81 -0.69
N PHE A 18 58.35 -9.12 -1.76
CA PHE A 18 57.00 -8.99 -2.30
C PHE A 18 56.60 -10.36 -2.87
N SER A 19 55.72 -11.11 -2.22
CA SER A 19 55.13 -12.29 -2.77
C SER A 19 53.94 -11.85 -3.68
N GLU A 20 54.05 -12.17 -4.93
CA GLU A 20 52.95 -12.08 -5.89
C GLU A 20 51.85 -13.08 -5.49
N ASP A 21 50.93 -12.67 -4.64
CA ASP A 21 49.65 -13.36 -4.48
C ASP A 21 48.81 -13.11 -5.75
N LYS A 22 48.60 -14.16 -6.52
CA LYS A 22 47.66 -14.20 -7.61
C LYS A 22 46.29 -13.83 -7.07
N LEU A 23 45.86 -12.61 -7.36
CA LEU A 23 44.45 -12.17 -7.23
C LEU A 23 43.59 -13.05 -8.08
N THR A 24 43.05 -14.10 -7.50
CA THR A 24 41.83 -14.74 -8.03
C THR A 24 40.71 -13.74 -7.82
N PRO A 25 39.93 -13.40 -8.85
CA PRO A 25 38.76 -12.55 -8.65
C PRO A 25 37.75 -13.36 -7.83
N HIS A 26 37.63 -13.03 -6.54
CA HIS A 26 36.44 -13.38 -5.79
C HIS A 26 35.28 -12.63 -6.46
N ILE A 27 34.55 -13.37 -7.30
CA ILE A 27 33.24 -12.96 -7.78
C ILE A 27 32.40 -12.78 -6.53
N CYS A 28 32.13 -11.53 -6.19
CA CYS A 28 31.10 -11.18 -5.24
C CYS A 28 29.75 -11.60 -5.83
N SER A 29 29.39 -12.87 -5.63
CA SER A 29 28.05 -13.39 -5.84
C SER A 29 27.12 -12.83 -4.77
N GLY A 30 26.67 -11.58 -4.97
CA GLY A 30 25.82 -10.90 -3.99
C GLY A 30 25.23 -9.58 -4.48
N LEU A 31 25.57 -9.17 -5.70
CA LEU A 31 24.79 -8.13 -6.38
C LEU A 31 23.58 -8.83 -6.99
N GLN A 32 22.43 -8.78 -6.29
CA GLN A 32 21.14 -8.99 -6.92
C GLN A 32 21.11 -8.02 -8.09
N GLU A 33 21.11 -8.57 -9.33
CA GLU A 33 20.87 -7.79 -10.53
C GLU A 33 19.58 -6.97 -10.32
N PRO A 34 19.58 -5.67 -10.62
CA PRO A 34 18.34 -4.90 -10.59
C PRO A 34 17.37 -5.64 -11.48
N ASP A 35 16.14 -5.89 -10.99
CA ASP A 35 15.06 -6.60 -11.67
C ASP A 35 15.08 -6.28 -13.17
N SER A 36 15.63 -7.20 -13.95
CA SER A 36 15.76 -7.00 -15.39
C SER A 36 14.36 -6.87 -16.00
N ILE A 37 14.25 -6.12 -17.08
CA ILE A 37 12.98 -5.95 -17.85
C ILE A 37 12.33 -7.32 -18.15
N GLN A 38 13.11 -8.37 -18.31
CA GLN A 38 12.65 -9.75 -18.49
C GLN A 38 11.86 -10.28 -17.29
N ASN A 39 12.21 -9.90 -16.05
CA ASN A 39 11.47 -10.30 -14.85
C ASN A 39 10.12 -9.58 -14.71
N ARG A 40 9.90 -8.48 -15.43
CA ARG A 40 8.67 -7.67 -15.38
C ARG A 40 7.72 -7.94 -16.55
N GLN A 41 8.08 -8.80 -17.49
CA GLN A 41 7.25 -9.09 -18.65
C GLN A 41 5.88 -9.66 -18.25
N GLU A 42 5.82 -10.47 -17.22
CA GLU A 42 4.57 -11.00 -16.66
C GLU A 42 3.68 -9.89 -16.10
N LEU A 43 4.26 -8.89 -15.42
CA LEU A 43 3.55 -7.73 -14.89
C LEU A 43 2.86 -6.94 -16.02
N TYR A 44 3.52 -6.81 -17.17
CA TYR A 44 3.00 -6.05 -18.31
C TYR A 44 2.09 -6.86 -19.24
N ASN A 45 1.75 -8.11 -18.88
CA ASN A 45 0.80 -8.95 -19.62
C ASN A 45 -0.66 -8.52 -19.37
N GLY A 46 -0.94 -7.28 -19.72
CA GLY A 46 -2.24 -6.63 -19.60
C GLY A 46 -2.75 -6.14 -20.95
N ILE A 47 -3.79 -5.34 -20.92
CA ILE A 47 -4.35 -4.69 -22.12
C ILE A 47 -3.91 -3.23 -22.21
N LYS A 48 -3.76 -2.73 -23.42
CA LYS A 48 -3.45 -1.30 -23.63
C LYS A 48 -4.58 -0.45 -23.04
N TRP A 49 -4.21 0.44 -22.10
CA TRP A 49 -5.17 1.32 -21.44
C TRP A 49 -5.36 2.60 -22.25
N THR A 50 -6.61 3.06 -22.30
CA THR A 50 -6.96 4.35 -22.89
C THR A 50 -7.88 5.12 -21.95
N ASN A 51 -7.63 6.41 -21.76
CA ASN A 51 -8.46 7.25 -20.89
C ASN A 51 -9.82 7.54 -21.55
N LYS A 52 -10.86 6.91 -21.04
CA LYS A 52 -12.27 7.12 -21.48
C LYS A 52 -12.80 8.50 -21.10
N TYR A 53 -12.24 9.11 -20.05
CA TYR A 53 -12.69 10.39 -19.48
C TYR A 53 -11.81 11.57 -19.87
N ARG A 54 -10.92 11.40 -20.85
CA ARG A 54 -9.94 12.42 -21.30
C ARG A 54 -10.56 13.76 -21.68
N LYS A 55 -11.83 13.80 -22.06
CA LYS A 55 -12.54 15.01 -22.46
C LYS A 55 -13.02 15.86 -21.27
N PHE A 56 -12.98 15.30 -20.08
CA PHE A 56 -13.47 15.94 -18.86
C PHE A 56 -12.27 16.35 -18.00
N ASP A 57 -12.34 17.53 -17.40
CA ASP A 57 -11.32 18.05 -16.48
C ASP A 57 -11.54 17.51 -15.07
N VAL A 58 -11.63 16.18 -14.97
CA VAL A 58 -11.89 15.45 -13.72
C VAL A 58 -11.10 14.16 -13.67
N SER A 59 -10.63 13.80 -12.47
CA SER A 59 -9.81 12.62 -12.25
C SER A 59 -10.61 11.39 -11.82
N GLN A 60 -10.41 10.27 -12.50
CA GLN A 60 -10.95 8.96 -12.13
C GLN A 60 -10.08 8.22 -11.11
N PHE A 61 -8.90 8.72 -10.84
CA PHE A 61 -7.92 8.03 -10.01
C PHE A 61 -8.08 8.34 -8.52
N LEU A 62 -7.66 7.38 -7.70
CA LEU A 62 -7.52 7.57 -6.26
C LEU A 62 -6.26 8.41 -5.96
N PHE A 63 -6.38 9.39 -5.10
CA PHE A 63 -5.34 10.27 -4.57
C PHE A 63 -4.73 11.25 -5.58
N SER A 64 -4.33 10.82 -6.78
CA SER A 64 -3.51 11.67 -7.68
C SER A 64 -3.64 11.26 -9.14
N ASP A 65 -3.52 12.25 -10.04
CA ASP A 65 -3.36 12.07 -11.48
C ASP A 65 -1.94 11.70 -11.90
N LEU A 66 -0.99 11.75 -10.97
CA LEU A 66 0.36 11.28 -11.21
C LEU A 66 0.48 9.78 -10.90
N PHE A 67 1.40 9.10 -11.56
CA PHE A 67 1.76 7.75 -11.18
C PHE A 67 2.46 7.74 -9.83
N LEU A 68 1.91 7.02 -8.87
CA LEU A 68 2.45 6.86 -7.53
C LEU A 68 3.37 5.65 -7.48
N GLN A 69 4.39 5.71 -6.65
CA GLN A 69 5.21 4.54 -6.35
C GLN A 69 4.42 3.53 -5.54
N GLY A 70 4.66 2.25 -5.82
CA GLY A 70 3.99 1.17 -5.12
C GLY A 70 4.61 -0.19 -5.37
N THR A 71 3.89 -1.21 -4.94
CA THR A 71 4.20 -2.63 -5.17
C THR A 71 2.99 -3.31 -5.78
N VAL A 72 3.22 -4.37 -6.56
CA VAL A 72 2.15 -5.24 -7.06
C VAL A 72 2.52 -6.67 -6.77
N THR A 73 1.59 -7.44 -6.21
CA THR A 73 1.71 -8.90 -6.07
C THR A 73 0.77 -9.56 -7.08
N MET A 74 1.33 -10.38 -7.96
CA MET A 74 0.62 -11.14 -8.99
C MET A 74 1.07 -12.59 -8.92
N ASN A 75 0.13 -13.54 -8.89
CA ASN A 75 0.44 -14.96 -8.84
C ASN A 75 1.48 -15.29 -7.74
N SER A 76 1.33 -14.68 -6.56
CA SER A 76 2.24 -14.82 -5.40
C SER A 76 3.66 -14.23 -5.59
N LYS A 77 3.93 -13.56 -6.71
CA LYS A 77 5.19 -12.85 -6.96
C LYS A 77 5.00 -11.35 -6.76
N THR A 78 5.88 -10.75 -5.95
CA THR A 78 5.83 -9.30 -5.67
C THR A 78 6.83 -8.55 -6.55
N TYR A 79 6.36 -7.46 -7.13
CA TYR A 79 7.11 -6.50 -7.92
C TYR A 79 7.18 -5.18 -7.17
N ASP A 80 8.38 -4.74 -6.82
CA ASP A 80 8.63 -3.51 -6.10
C ASP A 80 8.93 -2.34 -7.04
N ASN A 81 8.80 -1.11 -6.51
CA ASN A 81 9.10 0.13 -7.22
C ASN A 81 8.34 0.27 -8.55
N ILE A 82 7.08 -0.13 -8.57
CA ILE A 82 6.21 0.01 -9.73
C ILE A 82 5.47 1.34 -9.66
N ARG A 83 5.41 2.06 -10.78
CA ARG A 83 4.61 3.28 -10.90
C ARG A 83 3.17 2.92 -11.25
N LEU A 84 2.23 3.25 -10.38
CA LEU A 84 0.84 2.81 -10.45
C LEU A 84 -0.13 3.99 -10.39
N LYS A 85 -1.28 3.85 -11.03
CA LYS A 85 -2.50 4.58 -10.71
C LYS A 85 -3.62 3.57 -10.46
N TYR A 86 -4.48 3.90 -9.52
CA TYR A 86 -5.68 3.13 -9.27
C TYR A 86 -6.90 3.90 -9.74
N ASP A 87 -7.52 3.41 -10.81
CA ASP A 87 -8.79 3.89 -11.34
C ASP A 87 -9.93 3.32 -10.49
N ILE A 88 -10.53 4.19 -9.67
CA ILE A 88 -11.62 3.79 -8.75
C ILE A 88 -13.02 3.94 -9.37
N VAL A 89 -13.10 4.33 -10.64
CA VAL A 89 -14.35 4.28 -11.43
C VAL A 89 -14.53 2.87 -12.00
N ASN A 90 -13.44 2.35 -12.62
CA ASN A 90 -13.46 1.04 -13.28
C ASN A 90 -12.92 -0.09 -12.40
N ASP A 91 -12.38 0.23 -11.21
CA ASP A 91 -11.70 -0.70 -10.30
C ASP A 91 -10.53 -1.42 -10.99
N GLU A 92 -9.62 -0.62 -11.59
CA GLU A 92 -8.51 -1.06 -12.43
C GLU A 92 -7.18 -0.45 -11.98
N ILE A 93 -6.10 -1.21 -12.10
CA ILE A 93 -4.74 -0.71 -11.86
C ILE A 93 -4.05 -0.53 -13.21
N ILE A 94 -3.41 0.62 -13.39
CA ILE A 94 -2.65 0.92 -14.59
C ILE A 94 -1.19 1.25 -14.25
N THR A 95 -0.30 0.88 -15.16
CA THR A 95 1.14 1.14 -15.05
C THR A 95 1.73 1.54 -16.40
N PRO A 96 2.71 2.46 -16.46
CA PRO A 96 3.42 2.74 -17.69
C PRO A 96 4.43 1.61 -17.99
N VAL A 97 4.44 1.13 -19.22
CA VAL A 97 5.47 0.21 -19.75
C VAL A 97 6.68 1.00 -20.24
N ASN A 98 6.40 2.10 -20.91
CA ASN A 98 7.38 3.06 -21.43
C ASN A 98 6.80 4.49 -21.39
N LEU A 99 7.36 5.42 -22.15
CA LEU A 99 6.89 6.81 -22.18
C LEU A 99 5.53 6.99 -22.87
N GLU A 100 5.15 6.10 -23.78
CA GLU A 100 3.97 6.23 -24.63
C GLU A 100 2.88 5.22 -24.27
N ASP A 101 3.27 4.03 -23.79
CA ASP A 101 2.35 2.94 -23.55
C ASP A 101 2.04 2.76 -22.06
N ILE A 102 0.76 2.75 -21.78
CA ILE A 102 0.18 2.45 -20.47
C ILE A 102 -0.62 1.17 -20.61
N VAL A 103 -0.47 0.26 -19.65
CA VAL A 103 -1.23 -0.98 -19.58
C VAL A 103 -2.10 -1.01 -18.33
N GLN A 104 -3.26 -1.57 -18.49
CA GLN A 104 -4.14 -2.02 -17.42
C GLN A 104 -3.70 -3.43 -17.03
N LEU A 105 -3.36 -3.63 -15.76
CA LEU A 105 -2.97 -4.94 -15.26
C LEU A 105 -4.15 -5.92 -15.30
N ASN A 106 -3.85 -7.19 -15.56
CA ASN A 106 -4.87 -8.22 -15.52
C ASN A 106 -5.35 -8.44 -14.08
N LYS A 107 -6.57 -7.99 -13.79
CA LYS A 107 -7.16 -8.01 -12.45
C LYS A 107 -7.21 -9.40 -11.83
N GLU A 108 -7.46 -10.42 -12.65
CA GLU A 108 -7.53 -11.81 -12.18
C GLU A 108 -6.17 -12.33 -11.66
N MET A 109 -5.08 -11.78 -12.19
CA MET A 109 -3.71 -12.16 -11.80
C MET A 109 -3.21 -11.36 -10.60
N VAL A 110 -3.74 -10.16 -10.35
CA VAL A 110 -3.33 -9.32 -9.23
C VAL A 110 -3.97 -9.82 -7.93
N ASP A 111 -3.14 -10.11 -6.94
CA ASP A 111 -3.57 -10.49 -5.59
C ASP A 111 -3.68 -9.28 -4.67
N SER A 112 -2.68 -8.39 -4.75
CA SER A 112 -2.63 -7.17 -3.94
C SER A 112 -1.72 -6.11 -4.57
N PHE A 113 -1.86 -4.87 -4.13
CA PHE A 113 -0.93 -3.80 -4.48
C PHE A 113 -0.83 -2.77 -3.35
N SER A 114 0.17 -1.91 -3.43
CA SER A 114 0.27 -0.75 -2.56
C SER A 114 0.52 0.53 -3.35
N LEU A 115 0.13 1.66 -2.76
CA LEU A 115 0.43 2.99 -3.26
C LEU A 115 1.10 3.81 -2.15
N GLN A 116 2.11 4.60 -2.51
CA GLN A 116 2.72 5.58 -1.61
C GLN A 116 2.16 6.96 -1.97
N TYR A 117 1.50 7.59 -1.01
CA TYR A 117 0.93 8.92 -1.17
C TYR A 117 1.02 9.71 0.14
N ASP A 118 1.46 10.95 0.06
CA ASP A 118 1.63 11.86 1.21
C ASP A 118 2.39 11.21 2.38
N GLY A 119 3.53 10.57 2.06
CA GLY A 119 4.40 9.90 3.03
C GLY A 119 3.81 8.63 3.68
N ARG A 120 2.66 8.15 3.22
CA ARG A 120 1.99 6.96 3.73
C ARG A 120 1.90 5.87 2.68
N LYS A 121 1.91 4.62 3.16
CA LYS A 121 1.67 3.43 2.34
C LYS A 121 0.24 2.95 2.52
N TYR A 122 -0.48 2.82 1.41
CA TYR A 122 -1.86 2.33 1.35
C TYR A 122 -1.83 0.94 0.72
N ASN A 123 -2.24 -0.08 1.45
CA ASN A 123 -2.24 -1.47 0.99
C ASN A 123 -3.64 -1.88 0.57
N PHE A 124 -3.73 -2.51 -0.60
CA PHE A 124 -4.98 -2.98 -1.19
C PHE A 124 -4.88 -4.47 -1.46
N VAL A 125 -5.96 -5.19 -1.21
CA VAL A 125 -6.13 -6.60 -1.55
C VAL A 125 -7.23 -6.75 -2.59
N ASN A 126 -7.12 -7.75 -3.45
CA ASN A 126 -8.13 -8.08 -4.46
C ASN A 126 -9.05 -9.18 -3.94
N ILE A 127 -10.29 -8.84 -3.64
CA ILE A 127 -11.32 -9.79 -3.22
C ILE A 127 -12.06 -10.27 -4.48
N LYS A 128 -11.79 -11.51 -4.91
CA LYS A 128 -12.26 -12.03 -6.20
C LYS A 128 -13.68 -12.58 -6.19
N ASN A 129 -14.21 -13.04 -5.05
CA ASN A 129 -15.38 -13.91 -5.00
C ASN A 129 -16.50 -13.49 -4.02
N ASP A 130 -16.50 -12.30 -3.44
CA ASP A 130 -17.58 -11.88 -2.56
C ASP A 130 -18.52 -10.88 -3.27
N THR A 131 -19.61 -11.42 -3.81
CA THR A 131 -20.66 -10.63 -4.49
C THR A 131 -21.79 -10.22 -3.55
N LEU A 132 -21.90 -10.83 -2.35
CA LEU A 132 -23.09 -10.70 -1.51
C LEU A 132 -23.20 -9.33 -0.83
N ASN A 133 -22.08 -8.65 -0.55
CA ASN A 133 -22.07 -7.39 0.21
C ASN A 133 -21.39 -6.22 -0.52
N ASN A 134 -21.24 -6.27 -1.84
CA ASN A 134 -20.36 -5.34 -2.58
C ASN A 134 -18.91 -5.32 -2.06
N PHE A 135 -18.50 -6.40 -1.38
CA PHE A 135 -17.16 -6.58 -0.83
C PHE A 135 -16.31 -7.36 -1.83
N SER A 136 -16.07 -6.76 -2.99
CA SER A 136 -15.31 -7.36 -4.09
C SER A 136 -14.41 -6.35 -4.77
N GLY A 137 -13.44 -6.83 -5.55
CA GLY A 137 -12.45 -6.02 -6.23
C GLY A 137 -11.36 -5.52 -5.29
N TYR A 138 -10.74 -4.39 -5.62
CA TYR A 138 -9.66 -3.85 -4.81
C TYR A 138 -10.19 -3.09 -3.60
N ILE A 139 -9.76 -3.49 -2.42
CA ILE A 139 -10.20 -2.94 -1.15
C ILE A 139 -8.98 -2.63 -0.29
N GLN A 140 -8.88 -1.42 0.27
CA GLN A 140 -7.81 -1.05 1.17
C GLN A 140 -7.94 -1.79 2.49
N GLN A 141 -6.88 -2.48 2.92
CA GLN A 141 -6.77 -3.08 4.24
C GLN A 141 -6.17 -2.07 5.22
N LEU A 142 -6.94 -1.65 6.22
CA LEU A 142 -6.51 -0.73 7.27
C LEU A 142 -5.98 -1.45 8.50
N TYR A 143 -6.63 -2.56 8.87
CA TYR A 143 -6.26 -3.35 10.01
C TYR A 143 -6.58 -4.83 9.78
N SER A 144 -5.74 -5.69 10.31
CA SER A 144 -5.94 -7.14 10.33
C SER A 144 -5.45 -7.68 11.67
N GLY A 145 -6.36 -8.17 12.46
CA GLY A 145 -6.17 -8.84 13.74
C GLY A 145 -7.16 -9.99 13.85
N ARG A 146 -7.77 -10.15 15.00
CA ARG A 146 -8.90 -11.07 15.21
C ARG A 146 -10.11 -10.62 14.41
N SER A 147 -10.35 -9.33 14.40
CA SER A 147 -11.23 -8.66 13.44
C SER A 147 -10.41 -7.92 12.37
N SER A 148 -11.07 -7.42 11.35
CA SER A 148 -10.40 -6.70 10.25
C SER A 148 -11.19 -5.46 9.85
N LEU A 149 -10.46 -4.46 9.36
CA LEU A 149 -11.02 -3.20 8.89
C LEU A 149 -10.56 -2.92 7.47
N PHE A 150 -11.52 -2.65 6.59
CA PHE A 150 -11.28 -2.35 5.18
C PHE A 150 -12.00 -1.09 4.73
N VAL A 151 -11.52 -0.49 3.63
CA VAL A 151 -12.18 0.62 2.95
C VAL A 151 -12.24 0.36 1.46
N LYS A 152 -13.43 0.41 0.90
CA LYS A 152 -13.68 0.44 -0.55
C LYS A 152 -13.87 1.88 -1.01
N TYR A 153 -13.08 2.28 -2.00
CA TYR A 153 -13.24 3.57 -2.69
C TYR A 153 -13.98 3.36 -3.99
N ASN A 154 -14.87 4.27 -4.31
CA ASN A 154 -15.63 4.27 -5.55
C ASN A 154 -15.76 5.69 -6.08
N LYS A 155 -15.74 5.84 -7.41
CA LYS A 155 -16.20 7.04 -8.09
C LYS A 155 -17.28 6.67 -9.08
N SER A 156 -18.36 7.43 -9.11
CA SER A 156 -19.37 7.37 -10.16
C SER A 156 -19.26 8.60 -11.02
N PHE A 157 -19.27 8.40 -12.33
CA PHE A 157 -19.25 9.49 -13.29
C PHE A 157 -20.70 9.85 -13.65
N SER A 158 -21.02 11.13 -13.64
CA SER A 158 -22.32 11.64 -14.09
C SER A 158 -22.14 12.83 -15.03
N THR A 159 -22.96 12.87 -16.08
CA THR A 159 -23.11 14.03 -16.95
C THR A 159 -24.48 14.62 -16.70
N SER A 160 -24.62 15.93 -16.68
CA SER A 160 -25.95 16.55 -16.78
C SER A 160 -26.41 16.56 -18.24
N ASP A 161 -27.73 16.57 -18.46
CA ASP A 161 -28.32 16.55 -19.79
C ASP A 161 -28.08 17.83 -20.61
N ASP A 162 -27.50 18.85 -20.01
CA ASP A 162 -27.10 20.08 -20.68
C ASP A 162 -25.87 19.83 -21.55
N MET A 163 -25.97 20.11 -22.85
CA MET A 163 -24.91 19.92 -23.86
C MET A 163 -23.58 20.65 -23.55
N ASN A 164 -23.52 21.52 -22.55
CA ASN A 164 -22.37 22.29 -22.11
C ASN A 164 -21.89 21.92 -20.70
N SER A 165 -22.40 20.83 -20.12
CA SER A 165 -21.99 20.49 -18.75
C SER A 165 -20.76 19.61 -18.76
N ASP A 166 -19.78 20.04 -17.98
CA ASP A 166 -18.64 19.23 -17.61
C ASP A 166 -19.13 18.02 -16.80
N GLY A 167 -18.69 16.82 -17.19
CA GLY A 167 -18.96 15.62 -16.38
C GLY A 167 -18.32 15.76 -15.01
N THR A 168 -18.96 15.20 -14.00
CA THR A 168 -18.48 15.23 -12.62
C THR A 168 -18.28 13.83 -12.06
N PHE A 169 -17.29 13.66 -11.17
CA PHE A 169 -17.15 12.47 -10.38
C PHE A 169 -17.66 12.68 -8.96
N ASN A 170 -18.49 11.74 -8.52
CA ASN A 170 -18.90 11.65 -7.12
C ASN A 170 -18.10 10.52 -6.46
N GLU A 171 -17.19 10.90 -5.57
CA GLU A 171 -16.37 9.95 -4.82
C GLU A 171 -17.06 9.53 -3.53
N THR A 172 -17.09 8.23 -3.28
CA THR A 172 -17.66 7.63 -2.08
C THR A 172 -16.67 6.63 -1.48
N GLN A 173 -16.76 6.44 -0.16
CA GLN A 173 -16.02 5.41 0.54
C GLN A 173 -16.95 4.62 1.47
N THR A 174 -16.79 3.31 1.45
CA THR A 174 -17.50 2.40 2.35
C THR A 174 -16.50 1.71 3.26
N ILE A 175 -16.74 1.78 4.57
CA ILE A 175 -15.91 1.12 5.57
C ILE A 175 -16.56 -0.22 5.91
N TYR A 176 -15.77 -1.28 5.94
CA TYR A 176 -16.20 -2.62 6.31
C TYR A 176 -15.43 -3.07 7.56
N PHE A 177 -16.19 -3.52 8.54
CA PHE A 177 -15.68 -4.23 9.70
C PHE A 177 -16.01 -5.72 9.55
N ILE A 178 -15.00 -6.56 9.73
CA ILE A 178 -15.16 -8.02 9.61
C ILE A 178 -14.82 -8.64 10.95
N THR A 179 -15.73 -9.41 11.49
CA THR A 179 -15.56 -10.19 12.70
C THR A 179 -16.31 -11.50 12.58
N GLU A 180 -15.73 -12.59 13.10
CA GLU A 180 -16.32 -13.95 13.05
C GLU A 180 -16.76 -14.40 11.64
N GLY A 181 -16.03 -13.95 10.62
CA GLY A 181 -16.33 -14.25 9.21
C GLY A 181 -17.51 -13.47 8.62
N LEU A 182 -18.14 -12.59 9.38
CA LEU A 182 -19.24 -11.75 8.90
C LEU A 182 -18.74 -10.35 8.54
N ILE A 183 -19.30 -9.79 7.45
CA ILE A 183 -18.93 -8.50 6.88
C ILE A 183 -20.01 -7.46 7.20
N TYR A 184 -19.62 -6.41 7.89
CA TYR A 184 -20.52 -5.33 8.32
C TYR A 184 -20.10 -4.00 7.71
N PRO A 185 -20.92 -3.37 6.85
CA PRO A 185 -20.68 -1.98 6.44
C PRO A 185 -20.96 -1.06 7.63
N ILE A 186 -19.97 -0.21 7.96
CA ILE A 186 -20.11 0.76 9.04
C ILE A 186 -20.07 2.19 8.51
N THR A 187 -21.00 3.02 8.98
CA THR A 187 -21.12 4.43 8.56
C THR A 187 -20.61 5.39 9.62
N GLY A 188 -20.19 4.87 10.76
CA GLY A 188 -19.65 5.64 11.87
C GLY A 188 -19.60 4.81 13.15
N ILE A 189 -19.18 5.45 14.24
CA ILE A 189 -18.98 4.77 15.53
C ILE A 189 -20.27 4.13 16.07
N ARG A 190 -21.43 4.77 15.84
CA ARG A 190 -22.73 4.24 16.29
C ARG A 190 -23.10 2.92 15.59
N THR A 191 -22.75 2.77 14.32
CA THR A 191 -22.98 1.54 13.59
C THR A 191 -21.97 0.45 13.96
N LEU A 192 -20.74 0.83 14.29
CA LEU A 192 -19.75 -0.10 14.84
C LEU A 192 -20.24 -0.70 16.16
N TYR A 193 -20.74 0.10 17.11
CA TYR A 193 -21.26 -0.42 18.39
C TYR A 193 -22.37 -1.47 18.24
N LYS A 194 -23.14 -1.42 17.14
CA LYS A 194 -24.21 -2.41 16.91
C LYS A 194 -23.70 -3.82 16.54
N VAL A 195 -22.43 -3.91 16.18
CA VAL A 195 -21.81 -5.17 15.70
C VAL A 195 -20.71 -5.67 16.64
N LEU A 196 -20.36 -4.90 17.67
CA LEU A 196 -19.48 -5.34 18.74
C LEU A 196 -20.26 -6.23 19.73
N MET A 197 -19.54 -7.05 20.50
CA MET A 197 -20.12 -7.82 21.60
C MET A 197 -20.76 -6.86 22.62
N PRO A 198 -22.05 -7.08 22.99
CA PRO A 198 -22.79 -6.15 23.85
C PRO A 198 -22.08 -5.82 25.18
N ASP A 199 -21.47 -6.83 25.79
CA ASP A 199 -20.80 -6.72 27.09
C ASP A 199 -19.52 -5.87 27.04
N LEU A 200 -18.93 -5.66 25.85
CA LEU A 200 -17.70 -4.88 25.66
C LEU A 200 -17.95 -3.45 25.19
N ILE A 201 -19.19 -3.09 24.86
CA ILE A 201 -19.50 -1.78 24.25
C ILE A 201 -19.14 -0.63 25.19
N ASP A 202 -19.45 -0.74 26.48
CA ASP A 202 -19.21 0.34 27.43
C ASP A 202 -17.72 0.52 27.70
N GLU A 203 -16.96 -0.55 27.74
CA GLU A 203 -15.50 -0.51 27.86
C GLU A 203 -14.85 0.15 26.63
N VAL A 204 -15.32 -0.16 25.42
CA VAL A 204 -14.88 0.50 24.18
C VAL A 204 -15.23 1.99 24.18
N LYS A 205 -16.42 2.38 24.66
CA LYS A 205 -16.79 3.81 24.79
C LYS A 205 -15.90 4.55 25.78
N ASP A 206 -15.57 3.92 26.90
CA ASP A 206 -14.69 4.49 27.92
C ASP A 206 -13.28 4.68 27.36
N TYR A 207 -12.75 3.68 26.67
CA TYR A 207 -11.46 3.79 25.99
C TYR A 207 -11.43 4.97 24.99
N ILE A 208 -12.46 5.13 24.15
CA ILE A 208 -12.56 6.24 23.20
C ILE A 208 -12.55 7.59 23.91
N ARG A 209 -13.31 7.70 25.04
CA ARG A 209 -13.40 8.92 25.82
C ARG A 209 -12.09 9.27 26.51
N GLU A 210 -11.46 8.31 27.18
CA GLU A 210 -10.22 8.49 27.94
C GLU A 210 -9.04 8.78 27.02
N SER A 211 -8.94 8.06 25.90
CA SER A 211 -7.92 8.28 24.87
C SER A 211 -8.22 9.49 23.96
N ARG A 212 -9.35 10.18 24.16
CA ARG A 212 -9.78 11.36 23.38
C ARG A 212 -9.77 11.11 21.86
N LEU A 213 -10.13 9.90 21.45
CA LEU A 213 -10.13 9.52 20.03
C LEU A 213 -11.26 10.24 19.29
N LYS A 214 -10.91 10.82 18.12
CA LYS A 214 -11.87 11.44 17.20
C LYS A 214 -12.16 10.47 16.05
N VAL A 215 -13.15 9.59 16.24
CA VAL A 215 -13.53 8.59 15.26
C VAL A 215 -14.49 9.18 14.23
N SER A 216 -14.14 9.09 12.95
CA SER A 216 -14.90 9.70 11.86
C SER A 216 -14.88 8.85 10.59
N LYS A 217 -16.05 8.70 9.95
CA LYS A 217 -16.18 8.09 8.63
C LYS A 217 -15.34 8.80 7.56
N LYS A 218 -15.08 10.11 7.69
CA LYS A 218 -14.20 10.86 6.77
C LYS A 218 -12.73 10.48 6.89
N ASN A 219 -12.34 9.91 8.03
CA ASN A 219 -11.00 9.36 8.28
C ASN A 219 -11.13 7.91 8.76
N PRO A 220 -11.27 6.94 7.86
CA PRO A 220 -11.43 5.53 8.23
C PRO A 220 -10.32 4.98 9.12
N ALA A 221 -9.09 5.48 8.98
CA ALA A 221 -7.97 5.07 9.83
C ALA A 221 -8.21 5.38 11.32
N SER A 222 -9.10 6.33 11.62
CA SER A 222 -9.46 6.65 13.02
C SER A 222 -10.17 5.52 13.77
N PHE A 223 -10.65 4.50 13.06
CA PHE A 223 -11.23 3.31 13.68
C PHE A 223 -10.19 2.28 14.12
N ILE A 224 -8.95 2.34 13.61
CA ILE A 224 -7.92 1.32 13.84
C ILE A 224 -7.68 1.10 15.35
N ASP A 225 -7.46 2.18 16.10
CA ASP A 225 -7.15 2.06 17.53
C ASP A 225 -8.33 1.53 18.34
N VAL A 226 -9.56 1.88 17.94
CA VAL A 226 -10.78 1.36 18.57
C VAL A 226 -10.91 -0.14 18.34
N ILE A 227 -10.69 -0.59 17.11
CA ILE A 227 -10.82 -2.02 16.75
C ILE A 227 -9.68 -2.83 17.36
N ARG A 228 -8.45 -2.28 17.39
CA ARG A 228 -7.31 -2.93 18.05
C ARG A 228 -7.59 -3.13 19.56
N TYR A 229 -8.16 -2.12 20.20
CA TYR A 229 -8.55 -2.23 21.61
C TYR A 229 -9.66 -3.26 21.81
N TYR A 230 -10.71 -3.24 20.98
CA TYR A 230 -11.77 -4.25 21.00
C TYR A 230 -11.23 -5.68 20.85
N ASP A 231 -10.32 -5.90 19.88
CA ASP A 231 -9.70 -7.23 19.70
C ASP A 231 -8.91 -7.67 20.94
N ALA A 232 -8.25 -6.74 21.62
CA ALA A 232 -7.47 -7.05 22.81
C ALA A 232 -8.37 -7.48 23.99
N ILE A 233 -9.49 -6.78 24.24
CA ILE A 233 -10.40 -7.11 25.35
C ILE A 233 -11.30 -8.31 25.04
N SER A 234 -11.65 -8.54 23.78
CA SER A 234 -12.46 -9.69 23.37
C SER A 234 -11.73 -11.02 23.52
N HIS A 235 -10.40 -11.03 23.60
CA HIS A 235 -9.62 -12.22 23.87
C HIS A 235 -9.74 -12.69 25.32
N ILE A 236 -9.86 -11.75 26.26
CA ILE A 236 -9.86 -12.05 27.69
C ILE A 236 -11.17 -12.74 28.14
N ASN A 237 -12.26 -12.50 27.42
CA ASN A 237 -13.61 -13.00 27.77
C ASN A 237 -13.98 -14.34 27.08
N THR A 238 -13.06 -14.96 26.34
CA THR A 238 -13.28 -16.25 25.64
C THR A 238 -12.55 -17.43 26.29
N ASP A 239 -11.74 -17.21 27.33
CA ASP A 239 -11.09 -18.22 28.18
C ASP A 239 -11.88 -18.36 29.51
#